data_38d6742a02bcdd6aa82bd09e39dc3442
#
_entry.id   38d6742a02bcdd6aa82bd09e39dc3442
#
_cell.length_a   1.000
_cell.length_b   1.000
_cell.length_c   1.000
_cell.angle_alpha   90.00
_cell.angle_beta   90.00
_cell.angle_gamma   90.00
#
_symmetry.space_group_name_H-M   'P 1'
#
loop_
_entity.id
_entity.type
_entity.pdbx_description
1 polymer ?
#
loop_
_entity_poly.entity_id
_entity_poly.type
_entity_poly.pdbx_seq_one_letter_code
_entity_poly.pdbx_strand_id
1 'polypeptide(L)'
;MSNSDNPKNGADFQKKVRVWFEKKYNLKFELEKKIAIGNPPKDHKFDIVCESKKIAIECKRYTWTETGNVPSAKMGAANEAAFYLSFLSEEYDKYIVMLRTYTQKRDESLAEYYYRTYKHLIGDIHVLEYDPDNDVMQEIKGDINTEGVC
;
A
#
# COMPACT_ATOMS: atom_id res chain seq x y z
N MET A 1 -7.76 -6.91 22.00
CA MET A 1 -6.48 -6.45 21.48
C MET A 1 -6.44 -6.58 19.97
N SER A 2 -6.04 -5.53 19.31
CA SER A 2 -5.99 -5.56 17.84
C SER A 2 -4.81 -6.39 17.37
N ASN A 3 -5.04 -7.31 16.43
CA ASN A 3 -3.99 -8.12 15.82
C ASN A 3 -3.19 -7.35 14.77
N SER A 4 -3.61 -6.13 14.41
CA SER A 4 -2.94 -5.36 13.36
C SER A 4 -1.52 -4.94 13.74
N ASP A 5 -1.22 -4.88 15.04
CA ASP A 5 0.12 -4.50 15.52
C ASP A 5 1.06 -5.69 15.73
N ASN A 6 0.59 -6.91 15.49
CA ASN A 6 1.42 -8.10 15.62
C ASN A 6 2.40 -8.18 14.45
N PRO A 7 3.73 -8.17 14.69
CA PRO A 7 4.72 -8.20 13.60
C PRO A 7 4.58 -9.44 12.71
N LYS A 8 4.16 -10.57 13.27
CA LYS A 8 3.93 -11.79 12.49
C LYS A 8 2.83 -11.57 11.45
N ASN A 9 1.74 -10.89 11.83
CA ASN A 9 0.65 -10.61 10.91
C ASN A 9 1.11 -9.71 9.76
N GLY A 10 1.95 -8.72 10.06
CA GLY A 10 2.52 -7.86 9.04
C GLY A 10 3.42 -8.63 8.08
N ALA A 11 4.29 -9.49 8.61
CA ALA A 11 5.20 -10.30 7.79
C ALA A 11 4.41 -11.28 6.90
N ASP A 12 3.38 -11.91 7.45
CA ASP A 12 2.54 -12.82 6.69
C ASP A 12 1.79 -12.09 5.57
N PHE A 13 1.27 -10.91 5.88
CA PHE A 13 0.59 -10.08 4.88
C PHE A 13 1.54 -9.73 3.72
N GLN A 14 2.75 -9.29 4.06
CA GLN A 14 3.75 -8.93 3.06
C GLN A 14 4.07 -10.11 2.14
N LYS A 15 4.24 -11.31 2.70
CA LYS A 15 4.52 -12.51 1.92
C LYS A 15 3.36 -12.86 0.98
N LYS A 16 2.13 -12.74 1.44
CA LYS A 16 0.95 -13.02 0.61
C LYS A 16 0.82 -12.01 -0.53
N VAL A 17 1.09 -10.75 -0.27
CA VAL A 17 1.10 -9.72 -1.30
C VAL A 17 2.18 -10.02 -2.34
N ARG A 18 3.39 -10.41 -1.91
CA ARG A 18 4.45 -10.79 -2.83
C ARG A 18 4.01 -11.94 -3.74
N VAL A 19 3.42 -12.97 -3.18
CA VAL A 19 2.96 -14.13 -3.97
C VAL A 19 1.94 -13.69 -5.02
N TRP A 20 1.03 -12.79 -4.63
CA TRP A 20 0.03 -12.28 -5.57
C TRP A 20 0.70 -11.59 -6.76
N PHE A 21 1.67 -10.70 -6.50
CA PHE A 21 2.37 -9.98 -7.56
C PHE A 21 3.22 -10.93 -8.40
N GLU A 22 3.86 -11.93 -7.79
CA GLU A 22 4.67 -12.91 -8.53
C GLU A 22 3.81 -13.70 -9.52
N LYS A 23 2.61 -14.08 -9.12
CA LYS A 23 1.68 -14.79 -10.00
C LYS A 23 1.21 -13.89 -11.14
N LYS A 24 0.89 -12.65 -10.83
CA LYS A 24 0.39 -11.72 -11.83
C LYS A 24 1.41 -11.43 -12.92
N TYR A 25 2.65 -11.21 -12.54
CA TYR A 25 3.70 -10.82 -13.47
C TYR A 25 4.56 -11.99 -13.95
N ASN A 26 4.41 -13.16 -13.34
CA ASN A 26 5.23 -14.35 -13.61
C ASN A 26 6.73 -14.02 -13.48
N LEU A 27 7.06 -13.33 -12.41
CA LEU A 27 8.41 -12.89 -12.09
C LEU A 27 8.64 -13.03 -10.59
N LYS A 28 9.91 -13.06 -10.20
CA LYS A 28 10.27 -13.04 -8.78
C LYS A 28 10.33 -11.61 -8.25
N PHE A 29 9.81 -11.41 -7.06
CA PHE A 29 9.90 -10.15 -6.33
C PHE A 29 10.72 -10.38 -5.06
N GLU A 30 11.60 -9.44 -4.75
CA GLU A 30 12.43 -9.51 -3.56
C GLU A 30 11.77 -8.81 -2.38
N LEU A 31 11.90 -9.41 -1.19
CA LEU A 31 11.42 -8.78 0.05
C LEU A 31 12.51 -7.89 0.61
N GLU A 32 12.09 -6.77 1.18
CA GLU A 32 12.95 -5.86 1.94
C GLU A 32 14.21 -5.48 1.19
N LYS A 33 14.02 -5.03 -0.02
CA LYS A 33 15.11 -4.66 -0.92
C LYS A 33 15.54 -3.22 -0.66
N LYS A 34 16.84 -3.02 -0.47
CA LYS A 34 17.41 -1.68 -0.29
C LYS A 34 17.64 -1.02 -1.64
N ILE A 35 17.16 0.20 -1.77
CA ILE A 35 17.38 1.04 -2.94
C ILE A 35 17.83 2.41 -2.44
N ALA A 36 18.91 2.93 -3.01
CA ALA A 36 19.39 4.27 -2.63
C ALA A 36 18.48 5.34 -3.20
N ILE A 37 18.04 6.25 -2.35
CA ILE A 37 17.17 7.36 -2.71
C ILE A 37 17.65 8.65 -2.08
N GLY A 38 17.22 9.76 -2.62
CA GLY A 38 17.50 11.08 -2.06
C GLY A 38 18.85 11.65 -2.49
N ASN A 39 19.13 12.84 -1.97
CA ASN A 39 20.36 13.56 -2.26
C ASN A 39 20.89 14.22 -0.97
N PRO A 40 22.06 13.77 -0.42
CA PRO A 40 22.87 12.65 -0.92
C PRO A 40 22.16 11.31 -0.80
N PRO A 41 22.48 10.34 -1.65
CA PRO A 41 21.75 9.08 -1.66
C PRO A 41 21.99 8.27 -0.39
N LYS A 42 20.89 7.66 0.08
CA LYS A 42 20.91 6.80 1.25
C LYS A 42 19.97 5.63 1.00
N ASP A 43 20.40 4.43 1.40
CA ASP A 43 19.61 3.24 1.22
C ASP A 43 18.33 3.29 2.05
N HIS A 44 17.22 2.96 1.41
CA HIS A 44 15.93 2.74 2.08
C HIS A 44 15.43 1.35 1.71
N LYS A 45 14.89 0.64 2.69
CA LYS A 45 14.40 -0.72 2.50
C LYS A 45 12.93 -0.68 2.12
N PHE A 46 12.61 -1.09 0.89
CA PHE A 46 11.24 -1.20 0.42
C PHE A 46 10.73 -2.62 0.64
N ASP A 47 9.46 -2.76 0.97
CA ASP A 47 8.90 -4.06 1.38
C ASP A 47 9.01 -5.13 0.30
N ILE A 48 8.64 -4.79 -0.93
CA ILE A 48 8.64 -5.73 -2.06
C ILE A 48 9.10 -4.98 -3.31
N VAL A 49 10.06 -5.55 -4.03
CA VAL A 49 10.61 -4.90 -5.23
C VAL A 49 10.85 -5.92 -6.33
N CYS A 50 10.54 -5.55 -7.56
CA CYS A 50 10.97 -6.24 -8.77
C CYS A 50 11.75 -5.24 -9.63
N GLU A 51 13.08 -5.31 -9.60
CA GLU A 51 13.90 -4.34 -10.30
C GLU A 51 13.80 -4.46 -11.82
N SER A 52 13.65 -5.67 -12.33
CA SER A 52 13.56 -5.87 -13.78
C SER A 52 12.33 -5.23 -14.39
N LYS A 53 11.24 -5.14 -13.63
CA LYS A 53 10.01 -4.47 -14.07
C LYS A 53 9.86 -3.08 -13.48
N LYS A 54 10.78 -2.66 -12.63
CA LYS A 54 10.69 -1.37 -11.94
C LYS A 54 9.37 -1.23 -11.19
N ILE A 55 9.11 -2.16 -10.28
CA ILE A 55 7.93 -2.16 -9.42
C ILE A 55 8.40 -2.13 -7.97
N ALA A 56 7.87 -1.20 -7.19
CA ALA A 56 8.15 -1.09 -5.76
C ALA A 56 6.83 -1.01 -4.99
N ILE A 57 6.74 -1.79 -3.93
CA ILE A 57 5.51 -1.97 -3.17
C ILE A 57 5.79 -1.80 -1.69
N GLU A 58 4.96 -1.02 -1.02
CA GLU A 58 4.93 -0.91 0.43
C GLU A 58 3.62 -1.51 0.95
N CYS A 59 3.71 -2.34 1.97
CA CYS A 59 2.55 -3.03 2.53
C CYS A 59 2.19 -2.43 3.89
N LYS A 60 0.90 -2.14 4.08
CA LYS A 60 0.39 -1.54 5.31
C LYS A 60 -0.85 -2.32 5.76
N ARG A 61 -0.64 -3.25 6.70
CA ARG A 61 -1.72 -4.06 7.25
C ARG A 61 -2.35 -3.36 8.44
N TYR A 62 -3.12 -2.30 8.14
CA TYR A 62 -3.80 -1.52 9.18
C TYR A 62 -5.30 -1.79 9.14
N THR A 63 -5.96 -1.65 10.28
CA THR A 63 -7.40 -1.81 10.40
C THR A 63 -8.01 -0.55 11.00
N TRP A 64 -9.31 -0.36 10.80
CA TRP A 64 -10.06 0.61 11.58
C TRP A 64 -9.86 0.30 13.06
N THR A 65 -9.93 1.33 13.91
CA THR A 65 -9.92 1.07 15.36
C THR A 65 -11.18 0.31 15.76
N GLU A 66 -11.16 -0.29 16.95
CA GLU A 66 -12.30 -1.04 17.44
C GLU A 66 -13.58 -0.19 17.54
N THR A 67 -13.42 1.10 17.79
CA THR A 67 -14.54 2.03 17.87
C THR A 67 -14.95 2.59 16.51
N GLY A 68 -14.29 2.19 15.43
CA GLY A 68 -14.59 2.65 14.09
C GLY A 68 -13.95 3.99 13.73
N ASN A 69 -12.97 4.42 14.51
CA ASN A 69 -12.24 5.65 14.23
C ASN A 69 -11.06 5.40 13.30
N VAL A 70 -10.61 6.47 12.66
CA VAL A 70 -9.42 6.43 11.83
C VAL A 70 -8.19 6.20 12.71
N PRO A 71 -7.33 5.20 12.36
CA PRO A 71 -6.07 5.01 13.08
C PRO A 71 -5.06 6.07 12.60
N SER A 72 -5.14 7.26 13.14
CA SER A 72 -4.42 8.44 12.62
C SER A 72 -2.91 8.25 12.52
N ALA A 73 -2.29 7.64 13.54
CA ALA A 73 -0.84 7.40 13.50
C ALA A 73 -0.46 6.45 12.36
N LYS A 74 -1.32 5.45 12.08
CA LYS A 74 -1.10 4.50 10.99
C LYS A 74 -1.24 5.17 9.64
N MET A 75 -2.16 6.13 9.52
CA MET A 75 -2.29 6.90 8.28
C MET A 75 -1.05 7.74 8.04
N GLY A 76 -0.47 8.30 9.09
CA GLY A 76 0.81 9.00 8.98
C GLY A 76 1.92 8.09 8.49
N ALA A 77 1.96 6.85 8.97
CA ALA A 77 2.95 5.86 8.52
C ALA A 77 2.75 5.49 7.04
N ALA A 78 1.50 5.42 6.59
CA ALA A 78 1.23 5.19 5.16
C ALA A 78 1.71 6.38 4.32
N ASN A 79 1.52 7.60 4.80
CA ASN A 79 2.03 8.79 4.12
C ASN A 79 3.55 8.82 4.10
N GLU A 80 4.20 8.35 5.15
CA GLU A 80 5.66 8.22 5.16
C GLU A 80 6.13 7.25 4.07
N ALA A 81 5.44 6.12 3.93
CA ALA A 81 5.75 5.17 2.87
C ALA A 81 5.60 5.82 1.48
N ALA A 82 4.53 6.59 1.29
CA ALA A 82 4.32 7.32 0.04
C ALA A 82 5.46 8.29 -0.22
N PHE A 83 5.92 8.97 0.82
CA PHE A 83 7.03 9.91 0.72
C PHE A 83 8.31 9.21 0.23
N TYR A 84 8.66 8.07 0.83
CA TYR A 84 9.83 7.31 0.38
C TYR A 84 9.67 6.82 -1.05
N LEU A 85 8.51 6.29 -1.41
CA LEU A 85 8.25 5.84 -2.79
C LEU A 85 8.42 6.97 -3.80
N SER A 86 8.06 8.19 -3.42
CA SER A 86 8.13 9.34 -4.32
C SER A 86 9.56 9.67 -4.75
N PHE A 87 10.56 9.18 -4.03
CA PHE A 87 11.96 9.41 -4.39
C PHE A 87 12.50 8.39 -5.39
N LEU A 88 11.77 7.32 -5.66
CA LEU A 88 12.16 6.41 -6.73
C LEU A 88 11.96 7.09 -8.09
N SER A 89 12.72 6.67 -9.09
CA SER A 89 12.61 7.27 -10.42
C SER A 89 11.19 7.10 -10.98
N GLU A 90 10.85 7.94 -11.95
CA GLU A 90 9.54 7.90 -12.60
C GLU A 90 9.29 6.60 -13.35
N GLU A 91 10.36 5.84 -13.64
CA GLU A 91 10.23 4.55 -14.29
C GLU A 91 9.58 3.50 -13.40
N TYR A 92 9.60 3.71 -12.09
CA TYR A 92 9.00 2.76 -11.15
C TYR A 92 7.50 2.89 -11.09
N ASP A 93 6.81 1.76 -11.18
CA ASP A 93 5.42 1.66 -10.75
C ASP A 93 5.40 1.51 -9.25
N LYS A 94 4.66 2.35 -8.56
CA LYS A 94 4.70 2.48 -7.10
C LYS A 94 3.35 2.12 -6.51
N TYR A 95 3.36 1.23 -5.53
CA TYR A 95 2.14 0.71 -4.93
C TYR A 95 2.21 0.78 -3.41
N ILE A 96 1.10 1.18 -2.82
CA ILE A 96 0.83 0.96 -1.40
C ILE A 96 -0.31 -0.04 -1.33
N VAL A 97 -0.05 -1.20 -0.72
CA VAL A 97 -1.07 -2.24 -0.58
C VAL A 97 -1.52 -2.28 0.86
N MET A 98 -2.81 -2.04 1.08
CA MET A 98 -3.42 -2.01 2.39
C MET A 98 -4.32 -3.23 2.57
N LEU A 99 -4.53 -3.63 3.82
CA LEU A 99 -5.47 -4.68 4.13
C LEU A 99 -6.89 -4.18 3.88
N ARG A 100 -7.71 -5.02 3.22
CA ARG A 100 -9.13 -4.73 3.08
C ARG A 100 -9.79 -4.87 4.45
N THR A 101 -10.33 -3.78 4.96
CA THR A 101 -10.95 -3.76 6.28
C THR A 101 -12.14 -2.80 6.29
N TYR A 102 -13.23 -3.27 6.87
CA TYR A 102 -14.47 -2.52 7.03
C TYR A 102 -14.87 -2.47 8.49
N THR A 103 -15.70 -1.51 8.83
CA THR A 103 -16.32 -1.45 10.14
C THR A 103 -17.80 -1.08 9.93
N GLN A 104 -18.65 -1.52 10.85
CA GLN A 104 -20.08 -1.24 10.75
C GLN A 104 -20.39 0.27 10.84
N LYS A 105 -19.46 1.04 11.37
CA LYS A 105 -19.65 2.47 11.57
C LYS A 105 -19.31 3.30 10.34
N ARG A 106 -18.77 2.67 9.30
CA ARG A 106 -18.36 3.36 8.10
C ARG A 106 -18.77 2.57 6.86
N ASP A 107 -19.07 3.29 5.79
CA ASP A 107 -19.47 2.68 4.53
C ASP A 107 -18.32 2.62 3.51
N GLU A 108 -17.10 2.80 3.98
CA GLU A 108 -15.91 2.67 3.12
C GLU A 108 -14.84 1.85 3.83
N SER A 109 -13.97 1.22 3.04
CA SER A 109 -12.80 0.53 3.59
C SER A 109 -11.76 1.56 4.03
N LEU A 110 -10.79 1.12 4.84
CA LEU A 110 -9.71 1.99 5.27
C LEU A 110 -8.85 2.43 4.08
N ALA A 111 -8.63 1.55 3.09
CA ALA A 111 -7.90 1.92 1.88
C ALA A 111 -8.64 2.97 1.07
N GLU A 112 -9.97 2.85 0.97
CA GLU A 112 -10.78 3.87 0.32
C GLU A 112 -10.69 5.20 1.03
N TYR A 113 -10.75 5.19 2.36
CA TYR A 113 -10.57 6.39 3.17
C TYR A 113 -9.20 7.03 2.92
N TYR A 114 -8.15 6.21 2.95
CA TYR A 114 -6.80 6.70 2.73
C TYR A 114 -6.67 7.37 1.36
N TYR A 115 -7.11 6.70 0.32
CA TYR A 115 -7.01 7.23 -1.03
C TYR A 115 -7.80 8.53 -1.18
N ARG A 116 -9.04 8.54 -0.72
CA ARG A 116 -9.90 9.73 -0.81
C ARG A 116 -9.29 10.92 -0.10
N THR A 117 -8.66 10.69 1.03
CA THR A 117 -8.12 11.76 1.88
C THR A 117 -6.80 12.30 1.35
N TYR A 118 -5.96 11.44 0.78
CA TYR A 118 -4.57 11.80 0.48
C TYR A 118 -4.20 11.71 -1.00
N LYS A 119 -5.11 11.38 -1.90
CA LYS A 119 -4.77 11.19 -3.32
C LYS A 119 -4.10 12.41 -3.95
N HIS A 120 -4.43 13.61 -3.48
CA HIS A 120 -3.83 14.84 -4.00
C HIS A 120 -2.38 15.03 -3.57
N LEU A 121 -1.89 14.22 -2.65
CA LEU A 121 -0.53 14.30 -2.12
C LEU A 121 0.36 13.13 -2.57
N ILE A 122 -0.22 12.02 -2.94
CA ILE A 122 0.54 10.82 -3.25
C ILE A 122 0.89 10.67 -4.74
N GLY A 123 0.41 11.60 -5.57
CA GLY A 123 0.77 11.62 -6.99
C GLY A 123 0.35 10.38 -7.75
N ASP A 124 1.30 9.76 -8.42
CA ASP A 124 1.05 8.59 -9.26
C ASP A 124 1.13 7.25 -8.51
N ILE A 125 1.22 7.29 -7.19
CA ILE A 125 1.27 6.05 -6.39
C ILE A 125 -0.10 5.38 -6.43
N HIS A 126 -0.12 4.09 -6.75
CA HIS A 126 -1.34 3.30 -6.76
C HIS A 126 -1.64 2.80 -5.35
N VAL A 127 -2.88 2.93 -4.93
CA VAL A 127 -3.34 2.35 -3.66
C VAL A 127 -4.19 1.12 -3.97
N LEU A 128 -3.77 -0.01 -3.43
CA LEU A 128 -4.48 -1.27 -3.58
C LEU A 128 -4.97 -1.74 -2.23
N GLU A 129 -6.10 -2.43 -2.22
CA GLU A 129 -6.50 -3.17 -1.02
C GLU A 129 -6.50 -4.65 -1.31
N TYR A 130 -6.02 -5.42 -0.36
CA TYR A 130 -5.88 -6.85 -0.51
C TYR A 130 -6.66 -7.57 0.58
N ASP A 131 -7.46 -8.54 0.14
CA ASP A 131 -8.19 -9.46 1.01
C ASP A 131 -7.44 -10.79 1.00
N PRO A 132 -6.62 -11.07 2.03
CA PRO A 132 -5.81 -12.28 2.01
C PRO A 132 -6.62 -13.57 2.18
N ASP A 133 -7.82 -13.49 2.75
CA ASP A 133 -8.65 -14.67 2.95
C ASP A 133 -9.22 -15.19 1.63
N ASN A 134 -9.54 -14.29 0.72
CA ASN A 134 -10.11 -14.63 -0.58
C ASN A 134 -9.13 -14.42 -1.74
N ASP A 135 -7.92 -13.97 -1.43
CA ASP A 135 -6.86 -13.70 -2.42
C ASP A 135 -7.35 -12.73 -3.51
N VAL A 136 -7.99 -11.63 -3.07
CA VAL A 136 -8.53 -10.62 -3.99
C VAL A 136 -7.78 -9.31 -3.80
N MET A 137 -7.15 -8.83 -4.86
CA MET A 137 -6.47 -7.54 -4.91
C MET A 137 -7.31 -6.57 -5.75
N GLN A 138 -7.52 -5.38 -5.25
CA GLN A 138 -8.32 -4.38 -5.94
C GLN A 138 -7.64 -3.03 -5.87
N GLU A 139 -7.52 -2.36 -7.00
CA GLU A 139 -7.02 -0.99 -7.01
C GLU A 139 -8.12 -0.02 -6.60
N ILE A 140 -7.79 0.88 -5.69
CA ILE A 140 -8.71 1.94 -5.28
C ILE A 140 -8.55 3.09 -6.25
N LYS A 141 -9.66 3.47 -6.90
CA LYS A 141 -9.68 4.55 -7.88
C LYS A 141 -10.65 5.63 -7.46
N GLY A 142 -10.40 6.83 -7.93
CA GLY A 142 -11.31 7.92 -7.71
C GLY A 142 -12.66 7.67 -8.39
N ASP A 143 -13.59 8.56 -8.12
CA ASP A 143 -14.92 8.48 -8.73
C ASP A 143 -14.81 8.67 -10.24
N ILE A 144 -15.02 7.58 -10.96
CA ILE A 144 -14.93 7.58 -12.43
C ILE A 144 -15.98 8.51 -13.03
N ASN A 145 -17.15 8.60 -12.43
CA ASN A 145 -18.20 9.47 -12.92
C ASN A 145 -17.78 10.95 -12.86
N THR A 146 -17.12 11.32 -11.77
CA THR A 146 -16.60 12.69 -11.63
C THR A 146 -15.53 12.96 -12.68
N GLU A 147 -14.64 12.02 -12.90
CA GLU A 147 -13.59 12.16 -13.90
C GLU A 147 -14.16 12.21 -15.30
N GLY A 148 -15.20 11.43 -15.57
CA GLY A 148 -15.83 11.42 -16.86
C GLY A 148 -16.55 12.71 -17.21
N VAL A 149 -16.86 13.52 -16.24
CA VAL A 149 -17.55 14.79 -16.43
C VAL A 149 -16.57 15.90 -16.78
N CYS A 150 -15.35 15.76 -16.40
CA CYS A 150 -14.34 16.82 -16.64
C CYS A 150 -13.84 16.89 -18.05
#